data_246e83ca53c0ddd3b7709e62c7310ae4
#
_entry.id   246e83ca53c0ddd3b7709e62c7310ae4
#
_cell.length_a   1.000
_cell.length_b   1.000
_cell.length_c   1.000
_cell.angle_alpha   90.00
_cell.angle_beta   90.00
_cell.angle_gamma   90.00
#
_symmetry.space_group_name_H-M   'P 1'
#
loop_
_entity.id
_entity.type
_entity.pdbx_description
1 polymer ?
#
loop_
_entity_poly.entity_id
_entity_poly.type
_entity_poly.pdbx_seq_one_letter_code
_entity_poly.pdbx_strand_id
1 'polypeptide(L)'
;MPAWPPRPAICLDCRTLQPAADRCLASAHHRLADLRAPAGRASLLERAWGSPSVRRRIRTAAKVGSTGGAAGGGLEACSGCDGCGLIEAGGSVGEIVAVILVVAFVFVAIYLLAIGVRALWRWWRRPPPVRPNGAEARGLAVGRLTGRPGRVVARGTAPAAIGDAPCVAYALQASYRDRGERVMLRDSVGVGFDVVLDDGAVVEIPAGPVALDVDGAPARAVAPTYAAHLDVIDPQRRGVDDLDPFAATHVRQVVLADGDRVEVRGRLRPMPGAASGAAYRGVTSERWIPDGVPQLVRAS
;
A
#
# COMPACT_ATOMS: atom_id res chain seq x y z
N MET A 1 -17.07 -21.92 -0.18
CA MET A 1 -16.57 -20.65 -0.74
C MET A 1 -15.06 -20.68 -0.65
N PRO A 2 -14.31 -20.29 -1.67
CA PRO A 2 -12.87 -20.21 -1.57
C PRO A 2 -12.50 -19.22 -0.46
N ALA A 3 -11.58 -19.63 0.41
CA ALA A 3 -11.06 -18.78 1.46
C ALA A 3 -9.77 -18.12 0.98
N TRP A 4 -9.48 -16.94 1.48
CA TRP A 4 -8.20 -16.29 1.22
C TRP A 4 -7.03 -17.13 1.75
N PRO A 5 -5.93 -17.25 1.01
CA PRO A 5 -4.76 -17.99 1.48
C PRO A 5 -4.22 -17.35 2.78
N PRO A 6 -3.76 -18.17 3.75
CA PRO A 6 -3.27 -17.69 5.04
C PRO A 6 -2.01 -16.83 4.88
N ARG A 7 -1.97 -15.71 5.58
CA ARG A 7 -0.86 -14.75 5.57
C ARG A 7 -0.42 -14.43 7.00
N PRO A 8 0.26 -15.39 7.66
CA PRO A 8 0.62 -15.25 9.07
C PRO A 8 1.80 -14.32 9.33
N ALA A 9 2.49 -13.84 8.29
CA ALA A 9 3.64 -12.97 8.43
C ALA A 9 3.35 -11.55 7.95
N ILE A 10 3.97 -10.58 8.61
CA ILE A 10 3.97 -9.18 8.19
C ILE A 10 5.41 -8.66 8.10
N CYS A 11 5.70 -7.93 7.04
CA CYS A 11 6.96 -7.21 6.95
C CYS A 11 6.94 -5.97 7.85
N LEU A 12 7.90 -5.83 8.74
CA LEU A 12 8.00 -4.69 9.66
C LEU A 12 8.36 -3.38 8.94
N ASP A 13 8.99 -3.46 7.78
CA ASP A 13 9.47 -2.30 7.04
C ASP A 13 8.47 -1.81 5.98
N CYS A 14 7.94 -2.70 5.13
CA CYS A 14 6.93 -2.34 4.13
C CYS A 14 5.47 -2.49 4.59
N ARG A 15 5.24 -3.07 5.78
CA ARG A 15 3.90 -3.29 6.38
C ARG A 15 2.97 -4.17 5.57
N THR A 16 3.53 -5.02 4.72
CA THR A 16 2.75 -5.90 3.84
C THR A 16 2.58 -7.28 4.47
N LEU A 17 1.33 -7.75 4.51
CA LEU A 17 1.01 -9.14 4.84
C LEU A 17 1.49 -10.08 3.75
N GLN A 18 2.00 -11.25 4.15
CA GLN A 18 2.51 -12.23 3.21
C GLN A 18 2.42 -13.64 3.78
N PRO A 19 2.50 -14.68 2.93
CA PRO A 19 2.59 -16.05 3.38
C PRO A 19 3.77 -16.25 4.34
N ALA A 20 3.76 -17.35 5.08
CA ALA A 20 4.92 -17.77 5.88
C ALA A 20 6.11 -17.96 4.93
N ALA A 21 7.15 -17.18 5.16
CA ALA A 21 8.38 -17.19 4.36
C ALA A 21 9.54 -16.70 5.23
N ASP A 22 10.76 -17.09 4.87
CA ASP A 22 11.97 -16.64 5.59
C ASP A 22 12.36 -15.20 5.23
N ARG A 23 11.84 -14.68 4.12
CA ARG A 23 12.22 -13.38 3.58
C ARG A 23 11.00 -12.60 3.09
N CYS A 24 11.10 -11.29 3.17
CA CYS A 24 10.09 -10.41 2.60
C CYS A 24 10.09 -10.49 1.06
N LEU A 25 8.89 -10.57 0.48
CA LEU A 25 8.72 -10.62 -0.98
C LEU A 25 9.23 -9.38 -1.71
N ALA A 26 9.25 -8.23 -1.03
CA ALA A 26 9.73 -6.96 -1.62
C ALA A 26 11.26 -6.79 -1.49
N SER A 27 11.90 -7.33 -0.43
CA SER A 27 13.34 -7.19 -0.22
C SER A 27 13.85 -8.19 0.81
N ALA A 28 14.96 -8.85 0.50
CA ALA A 28 15.60 -9.80 1.41
C ALA A 28 16.17 -9.16 2.71
N HIS A 29 16.34 -7.84 2.72
CA HIS A 29 16.85 -7.10 3.90
C HIS A 29 15.75 -6.68 4.86
N HIS A 30 14.48 -6.81 4.49
CA HIS A 30 13.37 -6.47 5.35
C HIS A 30 13.12 -7.55 6.38
N ARG A 31 12.75 -7.13 7.59
CA ARG A 31 12.47 -8.04 8.69
C ARG A 31 11.00 -8.48 8.67
N LEU A 32 10.79 -9.77 8.87
CA LEU A 32 9.46 -10.34 9.01
C LEU A 32 9.11 -10.55 10.49
N ALA A 33 7.84 -10.42 10.80
CA ALA A 33 7.26 -10.79 12.09
C ALA A 33 6.15 -11.81 11.84
N ASP A 34 6.20 -12.91 12.56
CA ASP A 34 5.10 -13.89 12.57
C ASP A 34 4.01 -13.40 13.53
N LEU A 35 2.82 -13.18 13.02
CA LEU A 35 1.66 -12.73 13.79
C LEU A 35 1.13 -13.78 14.77
N ARG A 36 1.47 -15.06 14.57
CA ARG A 36 1.11 -16.15 15.49
C ARG A 36 2.00 -16.15 16.74
N ALA A 37 3.19 -15.60 16.64
CA ALA A 37 4.15 -15.56 17.74
C ALA A 37 3.98 -14.26 18.57
N PRO A 38 3.91 -14.36 19.92
CA PRO A 38 3.83 -13.17 20.77
C PRO A 38 4.97 -12.16 20.53
N ALA A 39 6.18 -12.66 20.33
CA ALA A 39 7.35 -11.83 20.04
C ALA A 39 7.22 -11.06 18.70
N GLY A 40 6.63 -11.70 17.69
CA GLY A 40 6.37 -11.06 16.39
C GLY A 40 5.37 -9.91 16.53
N ARG A 41 4.26 -10.14 17.25
CA ARG A 41 3.27 -9.09 17.54
C ARG A 41 3.87 -7.94 18.35
N ALA A 42 4.68 -8.25 19.37
CA ALA A 42 5.38 -7.23 20.17
C ALA A 42 6.31 -6.36 19.31
N SER A 43 7.07 -6.98 18.39
CA SER A 43 7.94 -6.27 17.44
C SER A 43 7.15 -5.38 16.47
N LEU A 44 5.99 -5.87 15.99
CA LEU A 44 5.10 -5.08 15.16
C LEU A 44 4.55 -3.87 15.92
N LEU A 45 4.10 -4.07 17.15
CA LEU A 45 3.58 -3.00 18.01
C LEU A 45 4.64 -1.95 18.31
N GLU A 46 5.87 -2.38 18.62
CA GLU A 46 7.01 -1.46 18.85
C GLU A 46 7.32 -0.63 17.61
N ARG A 47 7.32 -1.27 16.43
CA ARG A 47 7.55 -0.57 15.16
C ARG A 47 6.40 0.36 14.77
N ALA A 48 5.16 0.02 15.14
CA ALA A 48 3.99 0.86 14.88
C ALA A 48 3.94 2.09 15.78
N TRP A 49 4.10 1.92 17.08
CA TRP A 49 3.84 2.92 18.11
C TRP A 49 5.06 3.30 18.94
N GLY A 50 6.23 2.71 18.67
CA GLY A 50 7.46 2.98 19.37
C GLY A 50 7.64 2.19 20.66
N SER A 51 8.65 2.59 21.46
CA SER A 51 9.00 1.91 22.71
C SER A 51 7.86 1.95 23.76
N PRO A 52 7.88 1.06 24.77
CA PRO A 52 6.85 1.02 25.81
C PRO A 52 6.62 2.36 26.53
N SER A 53 7.69 3.17 26.70
CA SER A 53 7.59 4.50 27.28
C SER A 53 6.80 5.49 26.41
N VAL A 54 7.01 5.46 25.10
CA VAL A 54 6.26 6.29 24.13
C VAL A 54 4.80 5.85 24.10
N ARG A 55 4.54 4.55 24.09
CA ARG A 55 3.18 3.99 24.12
C ARG A 55 2.42 4.43 25.38
N ARG A 56 3.08 4.42 26.55
CA ARG A 56 2.47 4.91 27.80
C ARG A 56 2.06 6.38 27.68
N ARG A 57 2.89 7.24 27.10
CA ARG A 57 2.54 8.66 26.85
C ARG A 57 1.33 8.83 25.92
N ILE A 58 1.26 8.06 24.86
CA ILE A 58 0.13 8.08 23.92
C ILE A 58 -1.17 7.69 24.65
N ARG A 59 -1.16 6.63 25.48
CA ARG A 59 -2.32 6.22 26.28
C ARG A 59 -2.77 7.30 27.24
N THR A 60 -1.83 7.95 27.93
CA THR A 60 -2.16 9.04 28.86
C THR A 60 -2.80 10.21 28.14
N ALA A 61 -2.26 10.61 26.98
CA ALA A 61 -2.82 11.68 26.18
C ALA A 61 -4.24 11.35 25.66
N ALA A 62 -4.46 10.11 25.22
CA ALA A 62 -5.78 9.66 24.78
C ALA A 62 -6.83 9.66 25.89
N LYS A 63 -6.44 9.26 27.12
CA LYS A 63 -7.32 9.31 28.30
C LYS A 63 -7.68 10.74 28.71
N VAL A 64 -6.73 11.68 28.64
CA VAL A 64 -6.97 13.09 28.96
C VAL A 64 -7.86 13.74 27.92
N GLY A 65 -7.71 13.41 26.63
CA GLY A 65 -8.54 13.93 25.57
C GLY A 65 -10.00 13.45 25.61
N SER A 66 -10.27 12.26 26.17
CA SER A 66 -11.63 11.72 26.29
C SER A 66 -12.42 12.29 27.49
N THR A 67 -11.74 12.82 28.48
CA THR A 67 -12.38 13.45 29.67
C THR A 67 -12.56 14.96 29.54
N GLY A 68 -11.98 15.60 28.50
CA GLY A 68 -12.01 17.05 28.28
C GLY A 68 -13.16 17.59 27.42
N GLY A 69 -14.17 16.80 27.14
CA GLY A 69 -15.29 17.16 26.24
C GLY A 69 -16.43 17.96 26.88
N ALA A 70 -16.25 18.65 28.00
CA ALA A 70 -17.29 19.55 28.56
C ALA A 70 -16.69 20.56 29.52
N ALA A 71 -15.95 21.55 29.04
CA ALA A 71 -15.78 22.84 29.70
C ALA A 71 -15.28 23.84 28.67
N GLY A 72 -16.18 24.68 28.20
CA GLY A 72 -15.81 25.89 27.49
C GLY A 72 -15.06 26.82 28.42
N GLY A 73 -14.18 27.59 27.85
CA GLY A 73 -13.60 28.70 28.63
C GLY A 73 -12.12 28.92 28.35
N GLY A 74 -11.85 30.11 27.87
CA GLY A 74 -10.61 30.78 28.15
C GLY A 74 -9.51 30.65 27.11
N LEU A 75 -9.60 31.46 26.11
CA LEU A 75 -8.43 32.12 25.50
C LEU A 75 -7.73 32.92 26.61
N GLU A 76 -6.89 32.32 27.41
CA GLU A 76 -5.89 33.06 28.17
C GLU A 76 -4.70 33.29 27.22
N ALA A 77 -4.68 34.54 26.72
CA ALA A 77 -3.56 35.12 26.03
C ALA A 77 -2.30 34.95 26.90
N CYS A 78 -1.27 34.30 26.39
CA CYS A 78 0.07 34.39 26.90
C CYS A 78 0.57 35.81 26.70
N SER A 79 0.24 36.71 27.64
CA SER A 79 0.93 37.99 27.84
C SER A 79 2.24 37.71 28.59
N GLY A 80 3.34 37.65 27.83
CA GLY A 80 4.63 37.43 28.49
C GLY A 80 5.76 37.16 27.50
N CYS A 81 5.77 37.85 26.38
CA CYS A 81 6.99 37.96 25.55
C CYS A 81 7.41 39.44 25.50
N ASP A 82 7.92 39.98 26.62
CA ASP A 82 8.75 41.16 26.59
C ASP A 82 10.07 40.81 25.91
N GLY A 83 10.23 41.24 24.69
CA GLY A 83 11.47 41.02 23.95
C GLY A 83 11.40 41.23 22.44
N CYS A 84 10.32 41.75 21.90
CA CYS A 84 10.37 42.29 20.53
C CYS A 84 10.93 43.71 20.55
N GLY A 85 12.27 43.80 20.52
CA GLY A 85 12.95 45.06 20.19
C GLY A 85 12.39 45.58 18.88
N LEU A 86 11.68 46.69 18.96
CA LEU A 86 11.27 47.52 17.83
C LEU A 86 12.53 47.86 17.03
N ILE A 87 12.69 47.20 15.88
CA ILE A 87 13.56 47.72 14.83
C ILE A 87 12.79 48.91 14.29
N GLU A 88 13.17 50.12 14.68
CA GLU A 88 12.81 51.34 13.98
C GLU A 88 13.45 51.32 12.59
N ALA A 89 12.82 50.57 11.69
CA ALA A 89 13.14 50.66 10.27
C ALA A 89 12.20 51.69 9.63
N GLY A 90 12.63 52.91 9.62
CA GLY A 90 12.07 53.98 8.76
C GLY A 90 12.30 53.67 7.27
N GLY A 91 11.95 52.49 6.85
CA GLY A 91 11.98 52.07 5.44
C GLY A 91 10.68 52.46 4.76
N SER A 92 10.80 53.04 3.57
CA SER A 92 9.64 53.35 2.77
C SER A 92 8.79 52.11 2.51
N VAL A 93 7.48 52.25 2.38
CA VAL A 93 6.53 51.11 2.09
C VAL A 93 7.04 50.27 0.91
N GLY A 94 7.76 50.89 -0.04
CA GLY A 94 8.40 50.20 -1.17
C GLY A 94 9.47 49.18 -0.78
N GLU A 95 10.27 49.44 0.26
CA GLU A 95 11.32 48.51 0.70
C GLU A 95 10.71 47.28 1.39
N ILE A 96 9.65 47.49 2.16
CA ILE A 96 8.93 46.38 2.81
C ILE A 96 8.30 45.46 1.75
N VAL A 97 7.66 46.02 0.75
CA VAL A 97 7.08 45.27 -0.36
C VAL A 97 8.16 44.54 -1.16
N ALA A 98 9.32 45.15 -1.41
CA ALA A 98 10.43 44.48 -2.10
C ALA A 98 10.95 43.28 -1.29
N VAL A 99 11.12 43.42 0.03
CA VAL A 99 11.55 42.29 0.89
C VAL A 99 10.53 41.15 0.88
N ILE A 100 9.23 41.46 0.96
CA ILE A 100 8.17 40.44 0.90
C ILE A 100 8.20 39.68 -0.43
N LEU A 101 8.37 40.38 -1.53
CA LEU A 101 8.46 39.79 -2.87
C LEU A 101 9.69 38.87 -3.01
N VAL A 102 10.85 39.31 -2.50
CA VAL A 102 12.07 38.49 -2.51
C VAL A 102 11.90 37.24 -1.67
N VAL A 103 11.34 37.36 -0.48
CA VAL A 103 11.06 36.22 0.40
C VAL A 103 10.08 35.25 -0.27
N ALA A 104 8.99 35.74 -0.84
CA ALA A 104 8.02 34.92 -1.57
C ALA A 104 8.68 34.19 -2.76
N PHE A 105 9.52 34.89 -3.53
CA PHE A 105 10.24 34.29 -4.65
C PHE A 105 11.20 33.18 -4.19
N VAL A 106 11.92 33.37 -3.09
CA VAL A 106 12.81 32.36 -2.51
C VAL A 106 12.02 31.13 -2.08
N PHE A 107 10.87 31.32 -1.41
CA PHE A 107 10.00 30.18 -1.03
C PHE A 107 9.48 29.41 -2.24
N VAL A 108 9.04 30.09 -3.29
CA VAL A 108 8.60 29.45 -4.54
C VAL A 108 9.76 28.67 -5.18
N ALA A 109 10.96 29.26 -5.23
CA ALA A 109 12.13 28.60 -5.80
C ALA A 109 12.51 27.33 -5.01
N ILE A 110 12.51 27.38 -3.67
CA ILE A 110 12.77 26.22 -2.80
C ILE A 110 11.69 25.15 -3.02
N TYR A 111 10.44 25.53 -3.12
CA TYR A 111 9.32 24.61 -3.37
C TYR A 111 9.45 23.89 -4.72
N LEU A 112 9.76 24.63 -5.79
CA LEU A 112 9.98 24.07 -7.12
C LEU A 112 11.20 23.15 -7.14
N LEU A 113 12.29 23.53 -6.46
CA LEU A 113 13.47 22.68 -6.30
C LEU A 113 13.13 21.36 -5.57
N ALA A 114 12.36 21.42 -4.49
CA ALA A 114 11.93 20.25 -3.75
C ALA A 114 11.07 19.30 -4.60
N ILE A 115 10.18 19.85 -5.44
CA ILE A 115 9.39 19.06 -6.39
C ILE A 115 10.30 18.43 -7.44
N GLY A 116 11.26 19.19 -8.00
CA GLY A 116 12.21 18.70 -8.99
C GLY A 116 13.08 17.57 -8.43
N VAL A 117 13.64 17.74 -7.23
CA VAL A 117 14.43 16.72 -6.55
C VAL A 117 13.59 15.46 -6.28
N ARG A 118 12.34 15.61 -5.84
CA ARG A 118 11.42 14.49 -5.64
C ARG A 118 11.09 13.74 -6.93
N ALA A 119 10.88 14.48 -8.02
CA ALA A 119 10.62 13.90 -9.34
C ALA A 119 11.86 13.15 -9.87
N LEU A 120 13.03 13.74 -9.74
CA LEU A 120 14.31 13.15 -10.12
C LEU A 120 14.60 11.88 -9.29
N TRP A 121 14.35 11.94 -7.98
CA TRP A 121 14.55 10.80 -7.09
C TRP A 121 13.58 9.64 -7.37
N ARG A 122 12.31 9.94 -7.73
CA ARG A 122 11.36 8.94 -8.22
C ARG A 122 11.79 8.36 -9.55
N TRP A 123 12.34 9.16 -10.44
CA TRP A 123 12.86 8.72 -11.73
C TRP A 123 14.10 7.82 -11.55
N TRP A 124 15.00 8.17 -10.67
CA TRP A 124 16.23 7.40 -10.39
C TRP A 124 15.95 6.08 -9.66
N ARG A 125 14.92 6.04 -8.82
CA ARG A 125 14.45 4.82 -8.15
C ARG A 125 13.56 3.93 -9.03
N ARG A 126 13.28 4.30 -10.26
CA ARG A 126 12.59 3.40 -11.17
C ARG A 126 13.49 2.20 -11.40
N PRO A 127 13.02 0.95 -11.16
CA PRO A 127 13.81 -0.23 -11.45
C PRO A 127 14.21 -0.19 -12.92
N PRO A 128 15.47 -0.59 -13.22
CA PRO A 128 15.92 -0.61 -14.60
C PRO A 128 14.98 -1.47 -15.44
N PRO A 129 14.75 -1.12 -16.70
CA PRO A 129 13.91 -1.91 -17.59
C PRO A 129 14.49 -3.33 -17.64
N VAL A 130 13.68 -4.30 -17.26
CA VAL A 130 14.06 -5.71 -17.32
C VAL A 130 14.28 -6.06 -18.79
N ARG A 131 15.43 -6.61 -19.13
CA ARG A 131 15.71 -7.03 -20.50
C ARG A 131 14.83 -8.22 -20.87
N PRO A 132 14.31 -8.26 -22.12
CA PRO A 132 13.53 -9.35 -22.61
C PRO A 132 14.26 -10.71 -22.46
N ASN A 133 13.51 -11.70 -22.00
CA ASN A 133 13.96 -13.08 -22.03
C ASN A 133 13.30 -13.79 -23.24
N GLY A 134 13.67 -15.02 -23.53
CA GLY A 134 13.18 -15.73 -24.72
C GLY A 134 11.65 -15.86 -24.85
N ALA A 135 10.87 -15.58 -23.81
CA ALA A 135 9.40 -15.53 -23.85
C ALA A 135 8.86 -14.28 -24.54
N GLU A 136 9.59 -13.16 -24.43
CA GLU A 136 9.25 -11.89 -25.05
C GLU A 136 9.45 -11.89 -26.57
N ALA A 137 10.37 -12.69 -27.08
CA ALA A 137 10.53 -12.91 -28.51
C ALA A 137 9.23 -13.49 -29.14
N ARG A 138 8.32 -14.05 -28.33
CA ARG A 138 7.01 -14.55 -28.75
C ARG A 138 5.88 -13.53 -28.56
N GLY A 139 6.21 -12.28 -28.26
CA GLY A 139 5.23 -11.21 -28.22
C GLY A 139 4.51 -11.01 -26.88
N LEU A 140 4.85 -11.74 -25.82
CA LEU A 140 4.39 -11.47 -24.48
C LEU A 140 5.34 -10.47 -23.84
N ALA A 141 4.97 -9.20 -23.80
CA ALA A 141 5.81 -8.13 -23.24
C ALA A 141 6.00 -8.33 -21.75
N VAL A 142 7.15 -8.89 -21.39
CA VAL A 142 7.60 -9.06 -20.02
C VAL A 142 8.55 -7.92 -19.69
N GLY A 143 8.27 -7.13 -18.70
CA GLY A 143 9.29 -6.36 -18.05
C GLY A 143 9.37 -4.89 -18.28
N ARG A 144 8.47 -4.27 -18.93
CA ARG A 144 8.25 -2.84 -18.80
C ARG A 144 6.81 -2.57 -18.40
N LEU A 145 6.58 -1.46 -17.75
CA LEU A 145 5.32 -0.89 -17.29
C LEU A 145 4.14 -0.90 -18.33
N THR A 146 4.31 -1.55 -19.44
CA THR A 146 3.32 -1.77 -20.49
C THR A 146 3.06 -3.26 -20.61
N GLY A 147 2.27 -3.77 -19.69
CA GLY A 147 1.71 -5.11 -19.84
C GLY A 147 0.68 -5.14 -20.97
N ARG A 148 0.38 -6.32 -21.50
CA ARG A 148 -0.72 -6.48 -22.43
C ARG A 148 -2.03 -6.45 -21.66
N PRO A 149 -3.03 -5.71 -22.14
CA PRO A 149 -4.34 -5.73 -21.55
C PRO A 149 -4.99 -7.09 -21.73
N GLY A 150 -5.78 -7.47 -20.75
CA GLY A 150 -6.54 -8.69 -20.74
C GLY A 150 -7.76 -8.56 -19.85
N ARG A 151 -8.61 -9.60 -19.87
CA ARG A 151 -9.79 -9.67 -19.03
C ARG A 151 -9.62 -10.72 -17.96
N VAL A 152 -9.99 -10.38 -16.75
CA VAL A 152 -10.04 -11.29 -15.60
C VAL A 152 -11.15 -12.32 -15.82
N VAL A 153 -10.82 -13.59 -15.59
CA VAL A 153 -11.76 -14.72 -15.62
C VAL A 153 -11.66 -15.43 -14.27
N ALA A 154 -12.74 -15.37 -13.50
CA ALA A 154 -12.78 -15.94 -12.17
C ALA A 154 -12.82 -17.48 -12.22
N ARG A 155 -11.96 -18.15 -11.45
CA ARG A 155 -12.10 -19.57 -11.09
C ARG A 155 -12.90 -19.75 -9.79
N GLY A 156 -13.02 -18.69 -9.03
CA GLY A 156 -13.76 -18.58 -7.79
C GLY A 156 -13.68 -17.16 -7.26
N THR A 157 -14.55 -16.81 -6.35
CA THR A 157 -14.61 -15.49 -5.72
C THR A 157 -14.62 -15.61 -4.21
N ALA A 158 -14.08 -14.63 -3.52
CA ALA A 158 -14.16 -14.47 -2.09
C ALA A 158 -14.62 -13.04 -1.76
N PRO A 159 -15.16 -12.78 -0.56
CA PRO A 159 -15.57 -11.43 -0.17
C PRO A 159 -14.36 -10.50 -0.07
N ALA A 160 -14.53 -9.25 -0.51
CA ALA A 160 -13.50 -8.22 -0.37
C ALA A 160 -13.17 -7.98 1.12
N ALA A 161 -11.97 -7.43 1.40
CA ALA A 161 -11.55 -7.14 2.78
C ALA A 161 -12.48 -6.14 3.49
N ILE A 162 -13.04 -5.20 2.72
CA ILE A 162 -14.01 -4.22 3.22
C ILE A 162 -15.19 -4.21 2.26
N GLY A 163 -16.39 -4.51 2.79
CA GLY A 163 -17.64 -4.48 2.04
C GLY A 163 -17.85 -5.70 1.16
N ASP A 164 -18.11 -6.82 1.65
CA ASP A 164 -18.51 -8.16 1.17
C ASP A 164 -18.71 -8.40 -0.35
N ALA A 165 -18.25 -7.49 -1.22
CA ALA A 165 -18.36 -7.64 -2.66
C ALA A 165 -17.53 -8.84 -3.13
N PRO A 166 -18.09 -9.76 -3.94
CA PRO A 166 -17.36 -10.89 -4.46
C PRO A 166 -16.25 -10.42 -5.39
N CYS A 167 -15.03 -10.90 -5.16
CA CYS A 167 -13.87 -10.53 -5.96
C CYS A 167 -12.89 -11.69 -6.12
N VAL A 168 -12.02 -11.59 -7.11
CA VAL A 168 -10.94 -12.55 -7.36
C VAL A 168 -9.64 -12.13 -6.69
N ALA A 169 -9.46 -10.82 -6.51
CA ALA A 169 -8.33 -10.25 -5.80
C ALA A 169 -8.69 -8.89 -5.20
N TYR A 170 -7.98 -8.51 -4.12
CA TYR A 170 -8.05 -7.15 -3.60
C TYR A 170 -6.67 -6.68 -3.17
N ALA A 171 -6.52 -5.36 -3.09
CA ALA A 171 -5.46 -4.71 -2.33
C ALA A 171 -6.05 -3.69 -1.37
N LEU A 172 -5.55 -3.71 -0.14
CA LEU A 172 -5.94 -2.83 0.95
C LEU A 172 -4.70 -2.12 1.47
N GLN A 173 -4.79 -0.81 1.66
CA GLN A 173 -3.84 -0.03 2.44
C GLN A 173 -4.59 0.68 3.55
N ALA A 174 -4.23 0.37 4.80
CA ALA A 174 -4.72 1.06 5.97
C ALA A 174 -3.65 2.02 6.50
N SER A 175 -4.01 3.26 6.77
CA SER A 175 -3.10 4.29 7.23
C SER A 175 -3.67 5.05 8.43
N TYR A 176 -2.75 5.44 9.31
CA TYR A 176 -3.02 6.36 10.41
C TYR A 176 -2.55 7.76 10.00
N ARG A 177 -3.45 8.74 10.10
CA ARG A 177 -3.17 10.11 9.73
C ARG A 177 -3.25 11.01 10.97
N ASP A 178 -2.10 11.49 11.41
CA ASP A 178 -1.97 12.49 12.46
C ASP A 178 -1.18 13.68 11.89
N ARG A 179 0.10 13.78 12.14
CA ARG A 179 1.01 14.81 11.58
C ARG A 179 1.58 14.44 10.21
N GLY A 180 1.21 13.29 9.68
CA GLY A 180 1.59 12.73 8.39
C GLY A 180 0.92 11.38 8.18
N GLU A 181 0.90 10.89 6.94
CA GLU A 181 0.34 9.57 6.64
C GLU A 181 1.35 8.48 7.02
N ARG A 182 0.97 7.61 7.95
CA ARG A 182 1.72 6.42 8.35
C ARG A 182 0.95 5.18 7.93
N VAL A 183 1.55 4.39 7.06
CA VAL A 183 0.97 3.09 6.67
C VAL A 183 1.08 2.12 7.84
N MET A 184 -0.05 1.56 8.25
CA MET A 184 -0.16 0.56 9.33
C MET A 184 -0.20 -0.84 8.77
N LEU A 185 -0.90 -1.04 7.66
CA LEU A 185 -1.10 -2.35 7.04
C LEU A 185 -1.23 -2.20 5.52
N ARG A 186 -0.59 -3.11 4.80
CA ARG A 186 -0.85 -3.40 3.39
C ARG A 186 -1.20 -4.86 3.25
N ASP A 187 -2.31 -5.13 2.59
CA ASP A 187 -2.76 -6.48 2.31
C ASP A 187 -3.17 -6.57 0.85
N SER A 188 -2.61 -7.54 0.12
CA SER A 188 -2.93 -7.69 -1.30
C SER A 188 -2.84 -9.15 -1.69
N VAL A 189 -3.96 -9.71 -2.13
CA VAL A 189 -4.11 -11.16 -2.31
C VAL A 189 -5.14 -11.48 -3.39
N GLY A 190 -4.92 -12.62 -4.07
CA GLY A 190 -5.86 -13.23 -5.01
C GLY A 190 -6.23 -14.66 -4.61
N VAL A 191 -7.44 -15.11 -4.98
CA VAL A 191 -7.92 -16.50 -4.76
C VAL A 191 -7.48 -17.48 -5.85
N GLY A 192 -6.79 -16.98 -6.87
CA GLY A 192 -6.46 -17.72 -8.09
C GLY A 192 -7.50 -17.49 -9.18
N PHE A 193 -7.04 -16.99 -10.33
CA PHE A 193 -7.88 -16.63 -11.47
C PHE A 193 -7.03 -16.61 -12.75
N ASP A 194 -7.68 -16.52 -13.89
CA ASP A 194 -7.03 -16.37 -15.17
C ASP A 194 -7.13 -14.93 -15.67
N VAL A 195 -6.14 -14.49 -16.44
CA VAL A 195 -6.27 -13.29 -17.29
C VAL A 195 -6.15 -13.72 -18.72
N VAL A 196 -7.23 -13.58 -19.47
CA VAL A 196 -7.26 -13.82 -20.91
C VAL A 196 -6.81 -12.54 -21.59
N LEU A 197 -5.64 -12.57 -22.21
CA LEU A 197 -5.07 -11.45 -22.94
C LEU A 197 -5.84 -11.21 -24.25
N ASP A 198 -5.77 -10.00 -24.78
CA ASP A 198 -6.49 -9.62 -26.00
C ASP A 198 -6.01 -10.41 -27.24
N ASP A 199 -4.85 -11.05 -27.20
CA ASP A 199 -4.33 -11.96 -28.24
C ASP A 199 -4.74 -13.44 -28.03
N GLY A 200 -5.56 -13.73 -27.03
CA GLY A 200 -6.04 -15.06 -26.71
C GLY A 200 -5.11 -15.89 -25.81
N ALA A 201 -3.92 -15.41 -25.47
CA ALA A 201 -3.07 -16.08 -24.48
C ALA A 201 -3.69 -16.00 -23.09
N VAL A 202 -3.43 -17.00 -22.25
CA VAL A 202 -3.98 -17.07 -20.89
C VAL A 202 -2.85 -16.97 -19.87
N VAL A 203 -2.94 -16.03 -18.96
CA VAL A 203 -2.05 -15.91 -17.80
C VAL A 203 -2.76 -16.44 -16.57
N GLU A 204 -2.28 -17.55 -16.04
CA GLU A 204 -2.79 -18.14 -14.82
C GLU A 204 -2.17 -17.42 -13.60
N ILE A 205 -2.99 -16.73 -12.81
CA ILE A 205 -2.60 -16.09 -11.58
C ILE A 205 -2.90 -17.07 -10.43
N PRO A 206 -1.88 -17.61 -9.76
CA PRO A 206 -2.09 -18.54 -8.65
C PRO A 206 -2.71 -17.82 -7.44
N ALA A 207 -3.35 -18.59 -6.55
CA ALA A 207 -3.80 -18.05 -5.27
C ALA A 207 -2.59 -17.61 -4.43
N GLY A 208 -2.64 -16.40 -3.92
CA GLY A 208 -1.52 -15.84 -3.15
C GLY A 208 -1.38 -14.32 -3.30
N PRO A 209 -0.20 -13.79 -2.96
CA PRO A 209 0.07 -12.37 -3.06
C PRO A 209 0.02 -11.88 -4.51
N VAL A 210 -0.65 -10.76 -4.71
CA VAL A 210 -0.70 -10.01 -5.98
C VAL A 210 -0.33 -8.57 -5.71
N ALA A 211 0.30 -7.88 -6.64
CA ALA A 211 0.59 -6.46 -6.51
C ALA A 211 -0.46 -5.67 -7.29
N LEU A 212 -1.35 -4.99 -6.58
CA LEU A 212 -2.34 -4.06 -7.11
C LEU A 212 -2.00 -2.65 -6.64
N ASP A 213 -2.10 -1.68 -7.54
CA ASP A 213 -1.88 -0.28 -7.19
C ASP A 213 -3.11 0.29 -6.47
N VAL A 214 -2.91 0.72 -5.23
CA VAL A 214 -3.95 1.36 -4.40
C VAL A 214 -3.82 2.88 -4.32
N ASP A 215 -2.75 3.46 -4.87
CA ASP A 215 -2.47 4.89 -4.71
C ASP A 215 -3.52 5.77 -5.39
N GLY A 216 -4.13 5.28 -6.48
CA GLY A 216 -5.24 5.94 -7.17
C GLY A 216 -6.61 5.77 -6.51
N ALA A 217 -6.74 4.87 -5.53
CA ALA A 217 -8.03 4.63 -4.88
C ALA A 217 -8.37 5.74 -3.87
N PRO A 218 -9.67 6.14 -3.77
CA PRO A 218 -10.08 7.13 -2.79
C PRO A 218 -9.85 6.62 -1.36
N ALA A 219 -9.26 7.48 -0.53
CA ALA A 219 -9.16 7.22 0.91
C ALA A 219 -10.54 7.38 1.54
N ARG A 220 -10.95 6.40 2.35
CA ARG A 220 -12.21 6.38 3.09
C ARG A 220 -11.93 6.29 4.58
N ALA A 221 -12.85 6.78 5.40
CA ALA A 221 -12.82 6.54 6.84
C ALA A 221 -12.92 5.03 7.12
N VAL A 222 -12.31 4.60 8.22
CA VAL A 222 -12.35 3.19 8.64
C VAL A 222 -13.78 2.77 8.95
N ALA A 223 -14.24 1.71 8.29
CA ALA A 223 -15.55 1.10 8.54
C ALA A 223 -15.45 -0.04 9.57
N PRO A 224 -16.56 -0.42 10.24
CA PRO A 224 -16.57 -1.56 11.16
C PRO A 224 -16.09 -2.88 10.53
N THR A 225 -16.32 -3.06 9.23
CA THR A 225 -15.85 -4.23 8.45
C THR A 225 -14.33 -4.36 8.43
N TYR A 226 -13.59 -3.26 8.60
CA TYR A 226 -12.13 -3.32 8.75
C TYR A 226 -11.70 -4.00 10.05
N ALA A 227 -12.40 -3.76 11.16
CA ALA A 227 -12.14 -4.44 12.41
C ALA A 227 -12.36 -5.96 12.29
N ALA A 228 -13.45 -6.37 11.63
CA ALA A 228 -13.72 -7.78 11.35
C ALA A 228 -12.63 -8.41 10.46
N HIS A 229 -12.14 -7.68 9.46
CA HIS A 229 -11.02 -8.12 8.64
C HIS A 229 -9.73 -8.33 9.45
N LEU A 230 -9.43 -7.40 10.38
CA LEU A 230 -8.29 -7.54 11.27
C LEU A 230 -8.41 -8.76 12.20
N ASP A 231 -9.61 -9.10 12.66
CA ASP A 231 -9.84 -10.28 13.49
C ASP A 231 -9.54 -11.59 12.74
N VAL A 232 -9.74 -11.61 11.43
CA VAL A 232 -9.34 -12.74 10.56
C VAL A 232 -7.82 -12.82 10.40
N ILE A 233 -7.15 -11.68 10.27
CA ILE A 233 -5.68 -11.60 10.08
C ILE A 233 -4.94 -11.97 11.36
N ASP A 234 -5.34 -11.39 12.48
CA ASP A 234 -4.73 -11.61 13.80
C ASP A 234 -5.82 -11.79 14.88
N PRO A 235 -6.32 -13.01 15.05
CA PRO A 235 -7.34 -13.30 16.08
C PRO A 235 -6.89 -12.98 17.51
N GLN A 236 -5.59 -12.91 17.74
CA GLN A 236 -5.01 -12.67 19.07
C GLN A 236 -4.58 -11.19 19.30
N ARG A 237 -4.95 -10.30 18.39
CA ARG A 237 -4.53 -8.89 18.46
C ARG A 237 -4.88 -8.16 19.77
N ARG A 238 -5.85 -8.64 20.50
CA ARG A 238 -6.35 -8.05 21.76
C ARG A 238 -5.56 -8.43 23.01
N GLY A 239 -4.47 -9.20 22.91
CA GLY A 239 -3.85 -9.84 24.07
C GLY A 239 -2.59 -9.19 24.63
N VAL A 240 -1.92 -8.26 23.97
CA VAL A 240 -0.57 -7.84 24.35
C VAL A 240 -0.50 -6.39 24.89
N ASP A 241 -1.33 -5.52 24.37
CA ASP A 241 -1.42 -4.10 24.76
C ASP A 241 -2.76 -3.53 24.33
N ASP A 242 -3.26 -2.48 25.03
CA ASP A 242 -4.50 -1.77 24.63
C ASP A 242 -4.38 -1.05 23.27
N LEU A 243 -3.18 -0.97 22.71
CA LEU A 243 -2.94 -0.39 21.38
C LEU A 243 -2.96 -1.48 20.32
N ASP A 244 -3.77 -1.27 19.28
CA ASP A 244 -3.82 -2.12 18.10
C ASP A 244 -2.68 -1.71 17.14
N PRO A 245 -1.76 -2.61 16.77
CA PRO A 245 -0.69 -2.30 15.82
C PRO A 245 -1.19 -2.00 14.41
N PHE A 246 -2.45 -2.34 14.10
CA PHE A 246 -3.10 -2.09 12.83
C PHE A 246 -4.10 -0.93 12.89
N ALA A 247 -4.21 -0.23 14.03
CA ALA A 247 -5.15 0.89 14.14
C ALA A 247 -4.91 1.91 13.02
N ALA A 248 -5.97 2.23 12.29
CA ALA A 248 -5.94 3.14 11.16
C ALA A 248 -7.07 4.15 11.25
N THR A 249 -6.91 5.29 10.60
CA THR A 249 -7.95 6.32 10.45
C THR A 249 -8.54 6.34 9.04
N HIS A 250 -7.76 5.87 8.06
CA HIS A 250 -8.15 5.84 6.66
C HIS A 250 -7.77 4.52 6.02
N VAL A 251 -8.59 4.08 5.10
CA VAL A 251 -8.36 2.89 4.28
C VAL A 251 -8.54 3.22 2.81
N ARG A 252 -7.71 2.59 1.97
CA ARG A 252 -7.88 2.54 0.52
C ARG A 252 -8.00 1.10 0.12
N GLN A 253 -8.94 0.78 -0.75
CA GLN A 253 -9.11 -0.57 -1.26
C GLN A 253 -9.34 -0.53 -2.77
N VAL A 254 -8.67 -1.42 -3.47
CA VAL A 254 -8.93 -1.78 -4.86
C VAL A 254 -9.39 -3.22 -4.88
N VAL A 255 -10.41 -3.49 -5.66
CA VAL A 255 -11.01 -4.81 -5.80
C VAL A 255 -10.98 -5.19 -7.28
N LEU A 256 -10.59 -6.40 -7.60
CA LEU A 256 -10.72 -6.97 -8.94
C LEU A 256 -11.85 -8.00 -8.94
N ALA A 257 -12.80 -7.79 -9.84
CA ALA A 257 -13.92 -8.69 -10.08
C ALA A 257 -13.73 -9.48 -11.38
N ASP A 258 -14.60 -10.46 -11.57
CA ASP A 258 -14.71 -11.16 -12.86
C ASP A 258 -15.07 -10.18 -13.99
N GLY A 259 -14.43 -10.32 -15.12
CA GLY A 259 -14.63 -9.45 -16.28
C GLY A 259 -13.86 -8.12 -16.26
N ASP A 260 -13.22 -7.74 -15.16
CA ASP A 260 -12.41 -6.52 -15.11
C ASP A 260 -11.27 -6.57 -16.15
N ARG A 261 -10.98 -5.41 -16.74
CA ARG A 261 -9.82 -5.25 -17.63
C ARG A 261 -8.58 -4.89 -16.82
N VAL A 262 -7.50 -5.64 -17.04
CA VAL A 262 -6.22 -5.45 -16.34
C VAL A 262 -5.04 -5.60 -17.30
N GLU A 263 -3.94 -4.94 -16.99
CA GLU A 263 -2.64 -5.24 -17.56
C GLU A 263 -1.85 -6.11 -16.59
N VAL A 264 -1.38 -7.26 -17.06
CA VAL A 264 -0.46 -8.11 -16.30
C VAL A 264 0.97 -7.63 -16.54
N ARG A 265 1.68 -7.36 -15.46
CA ARG A 265 3.08 -6.92 -15.49
C ARG A 265 3.94 -7.87 -14.66
N GLY A 266 5.18 -8.06 -15.09
CA GLY A 266 6.13 -8.94 -14.43
C GLY A 266 6.72 -9.96 -15.41
N ARG A 267 7.52 -10.88 -14.89
CA ARG A 267 8.04 -11.98 -15.69
C ARG A 267 7.01 -13.09 -15.78
N LEU A 268 6.83 -13.61 -16.99
CA LEU A 268 5.98 -14.76 -17.24
C LEU A 268 6.84 -15.94 -17.69
N ARG A 269 6.46 -17.13 -17.31
CA ARG A 269 7.04 -18.37 -17.80
C ARG A 269 5.96 -19.25 -18.41
N PRO A 270 6.25 -20.03 -19.46
CA PRO A 270 5.29 -20.96 -20.00
C PRO A 270 4.92 -22.00 -18.94
N MET A 271 3.66 -22.39 -18.92
CA MET A 271 3.18 -23.42 -18.01
C MET A 271 3.76 -24.79 -18.44
N PRO A 272 4.39 -25.54 -17.52
CA PRO A 272 4.88 -26.88 -17.86
C PRO A 272 3.72 -27.76 -18.32
N GLY A 273 3.87 -28.39 -19.49
CA GLY A 273 2.87 -29.30 -20.05
C GLY A 273 1.84 -28.66 -20.99
N ALA A 274 1.76 -27.35 -21.13
CA ALA A 274 0.87 -26.70 -22.08
C ALA A 274 1.28 -26.89 -23.56
N ALA A 275 2.51 -27.30 -23.79
CA ALA A 275 3.08 -27.45 -25.15
C ALA A 275 2.95 -28.87 -25.75
N SER A 276 2.41 -29.87 -25.05
CA SER A 276 2.41 -31.28 -25.48
C SER A 276 1.01 -31.87 -25.80
N GLY A 277 -0.03 -31.08 -25.77
CA GLY A 277 -1.38 -31.53 -26.13
C GLY A 277 -1.66 -31.33 -27.62
N ALA A 278 -1.49 -32.37 -28.44
CA ALA A 278 -2.03 -32.60 -29.78
C ALA A 278 -2.69 -31.39 -30.42
N ALA A 279 -2.03 -30.82 -31.40
CA ALA A 279 -2.59 -29.90 -32.41
C ALA A 279 -3.73 -30.56 -33.17
N TYR A 280 -4.88 -30.74 -32.52
CA TYR A 280 -6.10 -31.15 -33.18
C TYR A 280 -7.08 -29.99 -33.18
N ARG A 281 -7.09 -29.21 -34.26
CA ARG A 281 -8.12 -28.25 -34.67
C ARG A 281 -8.65 -27.30 -33.55
N GLY A 282 -7.82 -26.52 -32.99
CA GLY A 282 -8.26 -25.47 -32.07
C GLY A 282 -7.05 -24.63 -31.65
N VAL A 283 -7.22 -23.35 -31.63
CA VAL A 283 -6.21 -22.40 -31.14
C VAL A 283 -5.75 -22.87 -29.76
N THR A 284 -4.55 -23.45 -29.69
CA THR A 284 -3.92 -23.76 -28.38
C THR A 284 -3.60 -22.43 -27.75
N SER A 285 -4.47 -21.99 -26.83
CA SER A 285 -4.18 -20.80 -26.01
C SER A 285 -2.90 -21.07 -25.23
N GLU A 286 -1.84 -20.35 -25.56
CA GLU A 286 -0.60 -20.42 -24.80
C GLU A 286 -0.90 -20.05 -23.34
N ARG A 287 -0.52 -20.93 -22.41
CA ARG A 287 -0.72 -20.70 -20.99
C ARG A 287 0.58 -20.28 -20.32
N TRP A 288 0.49 -19.27 -19.51
CA TRP A 288 1.62 -18.63 -18.82
C TRP A 288 1.34 -18.50 -17.33
N ILE A 289 2.38 -18.53 -16.52
CA ILE A 289 2.31 -18.24 -15.08
C ILE A 289 3.32 -17.16 -14.74
N PRO A 290 3.01 -16.28 -13.77
CA PRO A 290 3.97 -15.30 -13.29
C PRO A 290 5.18 -15.95 -12.61
N ASP A 291 6.35 -15.37 -12.86
CA ASP A 291 7.57 -15.70 -12.14
C ASP A 291 7.77 -14.68 -10.99
N GLY A 292 7.22 -15.02 -9.82
CA GLY A 292 7.14 -14.13 -8.66
C GLY A 292 5.75 -13.51 -8.47
N VAL A 293 5.69 -12.40 -7.73
CA VAL A 293 4.43 -11.69 -7.43
C VAL A 293 3.95 -10.94 -8.68
N PRO A 294 2.80 -11.31 -9.25
CA PRO A 294 2.27 -10.62 -10.42
C PRO A 294 1.86 -9.20 -10.08
N GLN A 295 2.21 -8.26 -10.92
CA GLN A 295 1.67 -6.91 -10.90
C GLN A 295 0.47 -6.81 -11.82
N LEU A 296 -0.63 -6.29 -11.28
CA LEU A 296 -1.87 -6.07 -12.02
C LEU A 296 -2.23 -4.60 -11.96
N VAL A 297 -2.41 -3.98 -13.10
CA VAL A 297 -2.84 -2.59 -13.21
C VAL A 297 -4.20 -2.57 -13.87
N ARG A 298 -5.18 -1.95 -13.22
CA ARG A 298 -6.51 -1.82 -13.80
C ARG A 298 -6.40 -0.96 -15.07
N ALA A 299 -6.85 -1.48 -16.18
CA ALA A 299 -6.96 -0.70 -17.41
C ALA A 299 -8.14 0.27 -17.27
N SER A 300 -7.88 1.54 -17.51
CA SER A 300 -8.88 2.62 -17.48
C SER A 300 -9.83 2.53 -18.70
#